data_ff9233d2cd1157b6c236c46208b36c35
#
_entry.id   ff9233d2cd1157b6c236c46208b36c35
#
_cell.length_a   1.000
_cell.length_b   1.000
_cell.length_c   1.000
_cell.angle_alpha   90.00
_cell.angle_beta   90.00
_cell.angle_gamma   90.00
#
_symmetry.space_group_name_H-M   'P 1'
#
loop_
_entity.id
_entity.type
_entity.pdbx_description
1 polymer ?
#
loop_
_entity_poly.entity_id
_entity_poly.type
_entity_poly.pdbx_seq_one_letter_code
_entity_poly.pdbx_strand_id
1 'polypeptide(L)'
;MAVLLDTHAFLWWCEDAADLSKKARRFISREECFLSLASMWEISIKLSQGKLTLPGGFDRYIPEQMALNGFTQLPIGFRHVAGSSRLPWHHRDPFDRLLIAQAIEDELSIVSRDSAFDLYDVKRVW
;
A
#
# COMPACT_ATOMS: atom_id res chain seq x y z
N MET A 1 2.64 -15.25 -6.47
CA MET A 1 3.44 -14.16 -5.90
C MET A 1 2.54 -13.28 -5.05
N ALA A 2 3.04 -12.79 -3.94
CA ALA A 2 2.28 -11.86 -3.09
C ALA A 2 2.75 -10.43 -3.37
N VAL A 3 1.80 -9.48 -3.36
CA VAL A 3 2.09 -8.07 -3.61
C VAL A 3 1.55 -7.20 -2.50
N LEU A 4 2.26 -6.12 -2.23
CA LEU A 4 1.85 -5.08 -1.29
C LEU A 4 1.32 -3.90 -2.10
N LEU A 5 0.10 -3.48 -1.82
CA LEU A 5 -0.48 -2.30 -2.47
C LEU A 5 -0.01 -1.05 -1.75
N ASP A 6 0.45 -0.03 -2.49
CA ASP A 6 0.62 1.25 -1.84
C ASP A 6 -0.76 1.90 -1.63
N THR A 7 -0.80 2.98 -0.88
CA THR A 7 -2.05 3.61 -0.48
C THR A 7 -2.89 4.05 -1.68
N HIS A 8 -2.26 4.69 -2.67
CA HIS A 8 -2.98 5.15 -3.86
C HIS A 8 -3.47 4.00 -4.73
N ALA A 9 -2.63 2.95 -4.91
CA ALA A 9 -3.03 1.78 -5.69
C ALA A 9 -4.28 1.12 -5.09
N PHE A 10 -4.33 0.99 -3.76
CA PHE A 10 -5.51 0.47 -3.07
C PHE A 10 -6.74 1.33 -3.33
N LEU A 11 -6.63 2.65 -3.12
CA LEU A 11 -7.76 3.55 -3.30
C LEU A 11 -8.24 3.56 -4.75
N TRP A 12 -7.32 3.60 -5.70
CA TRP A 12 -7.68 3.58 -7.12
C TRP A 12 -8.34 2.27 -7.54
N TRP A 13 -7.87 1.15 -7.00
CA TRP A 13 -8.54 -0.14 -7.24
C TRP A 13 -9.98 -0.11 -6.73
N CYS A 14 -10.20 0.33 -5.51
CA CYS A 14 -11.53 0.37 -4.89
C CYS A 14 -12.49 1.30 -5.65
N GLU A 15 -11.97 2.39 -6.20
CA GLU A 15 -12.75 3.38 -6.95
C GLU A 15 -12.86 3.04 -8.44
N ASP A 16 -12.20 1.97 -8.90
CA ASP A 16 -12.06 1.64 -10.32
C ASP A 16 -11.53 2.83 -11.13
N ALA A 17 -10.52 3.52 -10.57
CA ALA A 17 -9.98 4.75 -11.14
C ALA A 17 -9.11 4.45 -12.37
N ALA A 18 -9.20 5.33 -13.37
CA ALA A 18 -8.37 5.24 -14.57
C ALA A 18 -6.87 5.47 -14.31
N ASP A 19 -6.53 6.06 -13.15
CA ASP A 19 -5.15 6.25 -12.72
C ASP A 19 -4.39 4.94 -12.55
N LEU A 20 -5.10 3.85 -12.24
CA LEU A 20 -4.50 2.54 -12.06
C LEU A 20 -4.17 1.95 -13.43
N SER A 21 -2.89 1.62 -13.65
CA SER A 21 -2.45 1.07 -14.94
C SER A 21 -3.07 -0.30 -15.24
N LYS A 22 -3.12 -0.66 -16.50
CA LYS A 22 -3.64 -1.98 -16.92
C LYS A 22 -2.79 -3.11 -16.33
N LYS A 23 -1.48 -2.93 -16.27
CA LYS A 23 -0.57 -3.92 -15.70
C LYS A 23 -0.81 -4.08 -14.19
N ALA A 24 -0.91 -2.97 -13.46
CA ALA A 24 -1.20 -3.00 -12.03
C ALA A 24 -2.54 -3.68 -11.77
N ARG A 25 -3.56 -3.35 -12.54
CA ARG A 25 -4.89 -3.95 -12.44
C ARG A 25 -4.84 -5.46 -12.62
N ARG A 26 -4.06 -5.95 -13.60
CA ARG A 26 -3.90 -7.39 -13.82
C ARG A 26 -3.22 -8.08 -12.63
N PHE A 27 -2.17 -7.46 -12.08
CA PHE A 27 -1.48 -8.01 -10.91
C PHE A 27 -2.41 -8.11 -9.71
N ILE A 28 -3.13 -7.04 -9.41
CA ILE A 28 -4.06 -7.02 -8.27
C ILE A 28 -5.15 -8.08 -8.43
N SER A 29 -5.64 -8.30 -9.65
CA SER A 29 -6.69 -9.28 -9.90
C SER A 29 -6.22 -10.74 -9.80
N ARG A 30 -4.93 -11.00 -9.91
CA ARG A 30 -4.37 -12.37 -10.00
C ARG A 30 -3.58 -12.78 -8.78
N GLU A 31 -2.92 -11.83 -8.10
CA GLU A 31 -1.99 -12.14 -7.04
C GLU A 31 -2.64 -12.00 -5.66
N GLU A 32 -2.02 -12.63 -4.67
CA GLU A 32 -2.39 -12.38 -3.28
C GLU A 32 -1.98 -10.96 -2.89
N CYS A 33 -2.95 -10.15 -2.48
CA CYS A 33 -2.73 -8.74 -2.21
C CYS A 33 -2.80 -8.44 -0.72
N PHE A 34 -1.82 -7.66 -0.25
CA PHE A 34 -1.76 -7.16 1.11
C PHE A 34 -1.94 -5.65 1.13
N LEU A 35 -2.66 -5.17 2.13
CA LEU A 35 -2.72 -3.75 2.47
C LEU A 35 -2.10 -3.57 3.85
N SER A 36 -1.06 -2.73 3.94
CA SER A 36 -0.38 -2.47 5.21
C SER A 36 -1.24 -1.65 6.15
N LEU A 37 -1.10 -1.93 7.45
CA LEU A 37 -1.66 -1.07 8.50
C LEU A 37 -1.13 0.36 8.36
N ALA A 38 0.09 0.55 7.84
CA ALA A 38 0.64 1.88 7.56
C ALA A 38 -0.22 2.65 6.55
N SER A 39 -0.69 2.00 5.49
CA SER A 39 -1.58 2.61 4.50
C SER A 39 -2.94 2.94 5.11
N MET A 40 -3.47 2.06 5.96
CA MET A 40 -4.72 2.32 6.67
C MET A 40 -4.58 3.54 7.58
N TRP A 41 -3.46 3.66 8.26
CA TRP A 41 -3.17 4.82 9.12
C TRP A 41 -3.07 6.11 8.31
N GLU A 42 -2.37 6.08 7.19
CA GLU A 42 -2.28 7.24 6.28
C GLU A 42 -3.67 7.69 5.82
N ILE A 43 -4.52 6.75 5.42
CA ILE A 43 -5.90 7.03 5.00
C ILE A 43 -6.69 7.67 6.15
N SER A 44 -6.56 7.13 7.37
CA SER A 44 -7.26 7.67 8.53
C SER A 44 -6.87 9.12 8.82
N ILE A 45 -5.59 9.45 8.69
CA ILE A 45 -5.08 10.81 8.87
C ILE A 45 -5.68 11.75 7.82
N LYS A 46 -5.65 11.35 6.55
CA LYS A 46 -6.20 12.18 5.46
C LYS A 46 -7.70 12.41 5.60
N LEU A 47 -8.44 11.40 6.05
CA LEU A 47 -9.86 11.56 6.37
C LEU A 47 -10.07 12.59 7.47
N SER A 48 -9.30 12.50 8.55
CA SER A 48 -9.42 13.43 9.68
C SER A 48 -9.08 14.87 9.31
N GLN A 49 -8.25 15.05 8.29
CA GLN A 49 -7.87 16.37 7.77
C GLN A 49 -8.82 16.89 6.69
N GLY A 50 -9.85 16.15 6.33
CA GLY A 50 -10.77 16.51 5.26
C GLY A 50 -10.18 16.44 3.85
N LYS A 51 -9.03 15.74 3.70
CA LYS A 51 -8.34 15.63 2.40
C LYS A 51 -8.82 14.42 1.59
N LEU A 52 -9.62 13.57 2.19
CA LEU A 52 -10.13 12.34 1.59
C LEU A 52 -11.52 12.07 2.16
N THR A 53 -12.42 11.55 1.33
CA THR A 53 -13.72 11.06 1.77
C THR A 53 -13.89 9.62 1.30
N LEU A 54 -14.51 8.78 2.17
CA LEU A 54 -14.83 7.40 1.83
C LEU A 54 -16.31 7.14 2.10
N PRO A 55 -17.02 6.49 1.18
CA PRO A 55 -18.44 6.16 1.39
C PRO A 55 -18.64 5.33 2.66
N GLY A 56 -19.46 5.79 3.58
CA GLY A 56 -19.75 5.10 4.83
C GLY A 56 -18.70 5.26 5.92
N GLY A 57 -17.61 6.01 5.65
CA GLY A 57 -16.55 6.28 6.61
C GLY A 57 -15.51 5.15 6.72
N PHE A 58 -14.44 5.43 7.45
CA PHE A 58 -13.27 4.54 7.55
C PHE A 58 -13.63 3.16 8.12
N ASP A 59 -14.35 3.14 9.24
CA ASP A 59 -14.63 1.90 9.98
C ASP A 59 -15.46 0.91 9.17
N ARG A 60 -16.23 1.39 8.21
CA ARG A 60 -17.05 0.57 7.34
C ARG A 60 -16.36 0.27 6.02
N TYR A 61 -15.84 1.31 5.36
CA TYR A 61 -15.28 1.20 4.01
C TYR A 61 -14.09 0.25 3.95
N ILE A 62 -13.12 0.41 4.86
CA ILE A 62 -11.90 -0.41 4.81
C ILE A 62 -12.20 -1.90 5.00
N PRO A 63 -12.91 -2.33 6.06
CA PRO A 63 -13.22 -3.75 6.21
C PRO A 63 -14.06 -4.31 5.05
N GLU A 64 -15.02 -3.55 4.53
CA GLU A 64 -15.83 -3.99 3.40
C GLU A 64 -14.99 -4.20 2.15
N GLN A 65 -14.10 -3.26 1.81
CA GLN A 65 -13.25 -3.38 0.64
C GLN A 65 -12.24 -4.51 0.78
N MET A 66 -11.68 -4.71 1.97
CA MET A 66 -10.77 -5.81 2.24
C MET A 66 -11.46 -7.16 2.01
N ALA A 67 -12.66 -7.32 2.55
CA ALA A 67 -13.44 -8.56 2.41
C ALA A 67 -13.89 -8.77 0.96
N LEU A 68 -14.40 -7.73 0.32
CA LEU A 68 -14.93 -7.81 -1.05
C LEU A 68 -13.84 -8.23 -2.05
N ASN A 69 -12.62 -7.74 -1.87
CA ASN A 69 -11.52 -7.98 -2.80
C ASN A 69 -10.58 -9.12 -2.37
N GLY A 70 -10.82 -9.72 -1.21
CA GLY A 70 -9.95 -10.78 -0.69
C GLY A 70 -8.56 -10.28 -0.31
N PHE A 71 -8.43 -9.01 0.06
CA PHE A 71 -7.16 -8.44 0.49
C PHE A 71 -6.88 -8.79 1.95
N THR A 72 -5.63 -8.99 2.28
CA THR A 72 -5.18 -9.32 3.63
C THR A 72 -4.46 -8.14 4.26
N GLN A 73 -4.79 -7.85 5.50
CA GLN A 73 -4.06 -6.82 6.25
C GLN A 73 -2.64 -7.30 6.55
N LEU A 74 -1.65 -6.44 6.27
CA LEU A 74 -0.27 -6.69 6.66
C LEU A 74 0.02 -5.90 7.94
N PRO A 75 0.22 -6.59 9.07
CA PRO A 75 0.54 -5.90 10.33
C PRO A 75 1.97 -5.35 10.30
N ILE A 76 2.21 -4.33 11.12
CA ILE A 76 3.54 -3.74 11.28
C ILE A 76 4.21 -4.42 12.47
N GLY A 77 5.32 -5.11 12.20
CA GLY A 77 6.14 -5.74 13.24
C GLY A 77 7.37 -4.93 13.56
N PHE A 78 8.02 -5.26 14.67
CA PHE A 78 9.27 -4.60 15.09
C PHE A 78 10.33 -4.64 13.99
N ARG A 79 10.48 -5.78 13.30
CA ARG A 79 11.49 -5.91 12.23
C ARG A 79 11.23 -5.00 11.05
N HIS A 80 9.97 -4.65 10.79
CA HIS A 80 9.63 -3.67 9.74
C HIS A 80 10.11 -2.27 10.15
N VAL A 81 9.84 -1.89 11.39
CA VAL A 81 10.29 -0.59 11.92
C VAL A 81 11.81 -0.53 11.95
N ALA A 82 12.46 -1.59 12.45
CA ALA A 82 13.91 -1.69 12.47
C ALA A 82 14.50 -1.60 11.05
N GLY A 83 13.88 -2.31 10.09
CA GLY A 83 14.29 -2.26 8.69
C GLY A 83 14.18 -0.86 8.10
N SER A 84 13.12 -0.12 8.44
CA SER A 84 12.94 1.25 7.95
C SER A 84 14.05 2.17 8.42
N SER A 85 14.62 1.94 9.64
CA SER A 85 15.70 2.75 10.18
C SER A 85 17.00 2.61 9.39
N ARG A 86 17.16 1.51 8.67
CA ARG A 86 18.36 1.20 7.88
C ARG A 86 18.27 1.59 6.42
N LEU A 87 17.10 2.05 5.95
CA LEU A 87 16.93 2.43 4.55
C LEU A 87 17.69 3.69 4.21
N PRO A 88 18.32 3.78 3.03
CA PRO A 88 18.90 5.05 2.56
C PRO A 88 17.79 6.10 2.39
N TRP A 89 18.19 7.38 2.44
CA TRP A 89 17.24 8.49 2.42
C TRP A 89 16.95 8.99 0.99
N HIS A 90 16.54 8.08 0.11
CA HIS A 90 16.05 8.46 -1.23
C HIS A 90 14.61 8.97 -1.20
N HIS A 91 13.81 8.50 -0.25
CA HIS A 91 12.42 8.87 -0.06
C HIS A 91 12.23 9.40 1.37
N ARG A 92 11.45 10.46 1.52
CA ARG A 92 11.26 11.12 2.84
C ARG A 92 9.92 10.77 3.47
N ASP A 93 8.94 10.31 2.70
CA ASP A 93 7.61 9.99 3.21
C ASP A 93 7.70 8.80 4.17
N PRO A 94 7.33 8.97 5.45
CA PRO A 94 7.47 7.89 6.44
C PRO A 94 6.56 6.70 6.15
N PHE A 95 5.39 6.91 5.56
CA PHE A 95 4.50 5.82 5.20
C PHE A 95 5.12 4.97 4.09
N ASP A 96 5.61 5.59 3.03
CA ASP A 96 6.25 4.88 1.93
C ASP A 96 7.51 4.18 2.37
N ARG A 97 8.32 4.80 3.25
CA ARG A 97 9.52 4.16 3.80
C ARG A 97 9.16 2.89 4.57
N LEU A 98 8.08 2.91 5.32
CA LEU A 98 7.61 1.73 6.06
C LEU A 98 7.12 0.63 5.11
N LEU A 99 6.41 1.00 4.05
CA LEU A 99 5.99 0.05 3.01
C LEU A 99 7.19 -0.61 2.34
N ILE A 100 8.25 0.17 2.04
CA ILE A 100 9.49 -0.36 1.46
C ILE A 100 10.12 -1.38 2.41
N ALA A 101 10.22 -1.05 3.69
CA ALA A 101 10.77 -1.95 4.69
C ALA A 101 9.97 -3.25 4.80
N GLN A 102 8.65 -3.15 4.79
CA GLN A 102 7.77 -4.33 4.81
C GLN A 102 7.96 -5.20 3.58
N ALA A 103 8.05 -4.59 2.40
CA ALA A 103 8.25 -5.34 1.17
C ALA A 103 9.59 -6.07 1.15
N ILE A 104 10.65 -5.43 1.63
CA ILE A 104 11.97 -6.07 1.72
C ILE A 104 11.96 -7.22 2.71
N GLU A 105 11.46 -6.98 3.92
CA GLU A 105 11.48 -7.99 4.99
C GLU A 105 10.59 -9.20 4.66
N ASP A 106 9.45 -8.97 4.03
CA ASP A 106 8.47 -10.03 3.73
C ASP A 106 8.55 -10.50 2.28
N GLU A 107 9.54 -10.03 1.52
CA GLU A 107 9.79 -10.43 0.12
C GLU A 107 8.57 -10.23 -0.77
N LEU A 108 7.96 -9.05 -0.68
CA LEU A 108 6.80 -8.67 -1.46
C LEU A 108 7.19 -7.71 -2.59
N SER A 109 6.51 -7.82 -3.74
CA SER A 109 6.53 -6.76 -4.74
C SER A 109 5.59 -5.64 -4.30
N ILE A 110 5.85 -4.40 -4.74
CA ILE A 110 4.99 -3.26 -4.44
C ILE A 110 4.26 -2.83 -5.70
N VAL A 111 2.94 -2.67 -5.61
CA VAL A 111 2.15 -2.03 -6.67
C VAL A 111 2.11 -0.53 -6.38
N SER A 112 2.78 0.26 -7.21
CA SER A 112 2.87 1.71 -7.03
C SER A 112 3.22 2.40 -8.34
N ARG A 113 2.62 3.58 -8.57
CA ARG A 113 2.99 4.46 -9.66
C ARG A 113 4.28 5.24 -9.37
N ASP A 114 4.65 5.38 -8.10
CA ASP A 114 5.78 6.20 -7.70
C ASP A 114 7.12 5.52 -8.03
N SER A 115 7.81 6.05 -9.03
CA SER A 115 9.11 5.51 -9.46
C SER A 115 10.22 5.67 -8.41
N ALA A 116 10.01 6.46 -7.36
CA ALA A 116 10.98 6.59 -6.28
C ALA A 116 11.21 5.26 -5.56
N PHE A 117 10.24 4.34 -5.58
CA PHE A 117 10.42 2.99 -5.04
C PHE A 117 11.53 2.22 -5.77
N ASP A 118 11.82 2.55 -7.04
CA ASP A 118 12.86 1.88 -7.82
C ASP A 118 14.27 2.16 -7.27
N LEU A 119 14.43 3.16 -6.42
CA LEU A 119 15.72 3.48 -5.78
C LEU A 119 16.06 2.54 -4.62
N TYR A 120 15.15 1.66 -4.28
CA TYR A 120 15.30 0.68 -3.20
C TYR A 120 15.28 -0.74 -3.74
N ASP A 121 15.69 -1.69 -2.91
CA ASP A 121 15.75 -3.10 -3.27
C ASP A 121 14.35 -3.75 -3.19
N VAL A 122 13.42 -3.22 -3.96
CA VAL A 122 12.06 -3.74 -4.10
C VAL A 122 11.69 -3.83 -5.57
N LYS A 123 10.83 -4.78 -5.91
CA LYS A 123 10.26 -4.87 -7.24
C LYS A 123 8.98 -4.06 -7.28
N ARG A 124 8.96 -3.01 -8.08
CA ARG A 124 7.77 -2.20 -8.31
C ARG A 124 7.01 -2.70 -9.53
N VAL A 125 5.70 -2.77 -9.40
CA VAL A 125 4.78 -3.15 -10.47
C VAL A 125 3.89 -1.95 -10.78
N TRP A 126 3.88 -1.59 -12.07
CA TRP A 126 2.99 -0.55 -12.56
C TRP A 126 2.75 -0.64 -14.05
#